data_3d25f0f58df058055492ebf72181c890
#
_entry.id   3d25f0f58df058055492ebf72181c890
#
_cell.length_a   1.000
_cell.length_b   1.000
_cell.length_c   1.000
_cell.angle_alpha   90.00
_cell.angle_beta   90.00
_cell.angle_gamma   90.00
#
_symmetry.space_group_name_H-M   'P 1'
#
loop_
_entity.id
_entity.type
_entity.pdbx_description
1 polymer ?
#
loop_
_entity_poly.entity_id
_entity_poly.type
_entity_poly.pdbx_seq_one_letter_code
_entity_poly.pdbx_strand_id
1 'polypeptide(L)'
;GPATQAAPKYQDVFADALIELAANDERIIGITAAMPSGTSMGKFQKVYPERFFDVGIAEQHAVTFAAGLATQGLKPVCAIYSTFLQRAYDQIIHDVAIQRLPVIFALDRAGFAGDDGRTHHGVFDLSYLNCIPNMTIMAPKHEAELRDMVRTAVEHEGGPIAFRYPRGAGIGIDLGAPMKTLPIGRSEVLREGGDVAILAVGSMVYPALGAADLLMNQGIAATVVNARFIKPLDTALIDELA
;
A
#
# COMPACT_ATOMS: atom_id res chain seq x y z
N GLY A 1 16.21 -18.31 26.22
CA GLY A 1 14.84 -18.00 25.85
C GLY A 1 14.58 -18.35 24.39
N PRO A 2 13.35 -18.64 23.96
CA PRO A 2 13.06 -18.88 22.56
C PRO A 2 13.50 -17.64 21.76
N ALA A 3 14.19 -17.86 20.66
CA ALA A 3 14.58 -16.80 19.76
C ALA A 3 13.28 -16.08 19.30
N THR A 4 13.12 -14.82 19.65
CA THR A 4 12.04 -13.99 19.11
C THR A 4 12.22 -13.98 17.61
N GLN A 5 11.30 -14.61 16.90
CA GLN A 5 11.31 -14.64 15.43
C GLN A 5 11.25 -13.18 14.96
N ALA A 6 12.22 -12.76 14.15
CA ALA A 6 12.24 -11.40 13.63
C ALA A 6 10.95 -11.12 12.85
N ALA A 7 10.39 -9.92 13.01
CA ALA A 7 9.20 -9.53 12.27
C ALA A 7 9.42 -9.66 10.76
N PRO A 8 8.43 -10.12 9.99
CA PRO A 8 8.55 -10.30 8.56
C PRO A 8 8.74 -8.94 7.85
N LYS A 9 9.42 -8.95 6.73
CA LYS A 9 9.55 -7.74 5.89
C LYS A 9 8.22 -7.44 5.21
N TYR A 10 7.88 -6.17 5.04
CA TYR A 10 6.64 -5.75 4.36
C TYR A 10 6.51 -6.34 2.96
N GLN A 11 7.59 -6.36 2.16
CA GLN A 11 7.59 -6.96 0.83
C GLN A 11 7.26 -8.45 0.82
N ASP A 12 7.70 -9.19 1.85
CA ASP A 12 7.38 -10.60 1.98
C ASP A 12 5.91 -10.81 2.35
N VAL A 13 5.39 -10.01 3.28
CA VAL A 13 3.98 -10.03 3.67
C VAL A 13 3.07 -9.70 2.49
N PHE A 14 3.44 -8.71 1.68
CA PHE A 14 2.73 -8.38 0.44
C PHE A 14 2.68 -9.57 -0.52
N ALA A 15 3.86 -10.15 -0.84
CA ALA A 15 3.93 -11.25 -1.80
C ALA A 15 3.18 -12.49 -1.30
N ASP A 16 3.28 -12.83 -0.02
CA ASP A 16 2.60 -14.00 0.57
C ASP A 16 1.07 -13.78 0.59
N ALA A 17 0.59 -12.57 0.91
CA ALA A 17 -0.84 -12.23 0.83
C ALA A 17 -1.37 -12.30 -0.61
N LEU A 18 -0.60 -11.81 -1.59
CA LEU A 18 -1.00 -11.89 -2.99
C LEU A 18 -1.07 -13.35 -3.50
N ILE A 19 -0.12 -14.20 -3.10
CA ILE A 19 -0.12 -15.64 -3.42
C ILE A 19 -1.35 -16.32 -2.82
N GLU A 20 -1.70 -16.03 -1.57
CA GLU A 20 -2.88 -16.58 -0.89
C GLU A 20 -4.17 -16.21 -1.65
N LEU A 21 -4.31 -14.97 -2.09
CA LEU A 21 -5.48 -14.51 -2.86
C LEU A 21 -5.50 -15.13 -4.28
N ALA A 22 -4.35 -15.21 -4.94
CA ALA A 22 -4.22 -15.77 -6.27
C ALA A 22 -4.51 -17.28 -6.36
N ALA A 23 -4.49 -17.98 -5.23
CA ALA A 23 -4.92 -19.37 -5.15
C ALA A 23 -6.43 -19.55 -5.45
N ASN A 24 -7.23 -18.50 -5.20
CA ASN A 24 -8.68 -18.52 -5.35
C ASN A 24 -9.20 -17.60 -6.47
N ASP A 25 -8.31 -16.81 -7.10
CA ASP A 25 -8.67 -15.91 -8.22
C ASP A 25 -7.58 -15.95 -9.29
N GLU A 26 -7.85 -16.67 -10.38
CA GLU A 26 -6.92 -16.84 -11.50
C GLU A 26 -6.70 -15.56 -12.31
N ARG A 27 -7.53 -14.54 -12.11
CA ARG A 27 -7.41 -13.25 -12.79
C ARG A 27 -6.26 -12.40 -12.27
N ILE A 28 -5.70 -12.72 -11.10
CA ILE A 28 -4.60 -11.97 -10.48
C ILE A 28 -3.31 -12.23 -11.26
N ILE A 29 -2.73 -11.15 -11.80
CA ILE A 29 -1.50 -11.14 -12.59
C ILE A 29 -0.47 -10.26 -11.90
N GLY A 30 0.71 -10.80 -11.63
CA GLY A 30 1.83 -10.06 -11.05
C GLY A 30 2.71 -9.43 -12.13
N ILE A 31 3.03 -8.14 -11.98
CA ILE A 31 3.89 -7.40 -12.90
C ILE A 31 4.96 -6.67 -12.09
N THR A 32 6.20 -6.70 -12.54
CA THR A 32 7.29 -5.87 -11.99
C THR A 32 8.18 -5.35 -13.10
N ALA A 33 9.03 -4.38 -12.77
CA ALA A 33 9.96 -3.75 -13.73
C ALA A 33 11.40 -3.92 -13.22
N ALA A 34 11.99 -5.10 -13.44
CA ALA A 34 13.33 -5.51 -13.00
C ALA A 34 13.54 -5.52 -11.46
N MET A 35 12.46 -5.68 -10.69
CA MET A 35 12.51 -5.65 -9.21
C MET A 35 11.93 -6.93 -8.55
N PRO A 36 12.09 -8.15 -9.12
CA PRO A 36 11.41 -9.34 -8.57
C PRO A 36 11.89 -9.73 -7.17
N SER A 37 13.16 -9.51 -6.85
CA SER A 37 13.72 -9.79 -5.52
C SER A 37 13.36 -8.71 -4.51
N GLY A 38 13.45 -7.45 -4.91
CA GLY A 38 13.20 -6.30 -4.03
C GLY A 38 11.74 -6.15 -3.63
N THR A 39 10.82 -6.55 -4.49
CA THR A 39 9.36 -6.57 -4.22
C THR A 39 8.87 -7.93 -3.71
N SER A 40 9.76 -8.91 -3.53
CA SER A 40 9.45 -10.32 -3.25
C SER A 40 8.52 -10.99 -4.27
N MET A 41 8.29 -10.38 -5.44
CA MET A 41 7.47 -10.96 -6.51
C MET A 41 8.10 -12.23 -7.12
N GLY A 42 9.38 -12.49 -6.88
CA GLY A 42 10.01 -13.78 -7.19
C GLY A 42 9.37 -14.97 -6.46
N LYS A 43 8.70 -14.75 -5.31
CA LYS A 43 7.88 -15.77 -4.65
C LYS A 43 6.64 -16.08 -5.48
N PHE A 44 5.92 -15.04 -5.93
CA PHE A 44 4.74 -15.18 -6.78
C PHE A 44 5.08 -15.89 -8.10
N GLN A 45 6.19 -15.50 -8.74
CA GLN A 45 6.70 -16.13 -9.96
C GLN A 45 6.92 -17.65 -9.80
N LYS A 46 7.45 -18.09 -8.65
CA LYS A 46 7.69 -19.52 -8.39
C LYS A 46 6.41 -20.33 -8.30
N VAL A 47 5.32 -19.73 -7.77
CA VAL A 47 4.02 -20.41 -7.59
C VAL A 47 3.16 -20.30 -8.85
N TYR A 48 3.18 -19.15 -9.51
CA TYR A 48 2.33 -18.84 -10.67
C TYR A 48 3.15 -18.27 -11.84
N PRO A 49 4.07 -19.04 -12.45
CA PRO A 49 4.96 -18.54 -13.49
C PRO A 49 4.24 -18.00 -14.72
N GLU A 50 3.08 -18.59 -15.07
CA GLU A 50 2.25 -18.17 -16.23
C GLU A 50 1.47 -16.86 -15.96
N ARG A 51 1.44 -16.40 -14.71
CA ARG A 51 0.73 -15.19 -14.28
C ARG A 51 1.69 -14.12 -13.74
N PHE A 52 2.96 -14.20 -14.10
CA PHE A 52 3.98 -13.26 -13.70
C PHE A 52 4.75 -12.72 -14.90
N PHE A 53 4.96 -11.40 -14.92
CA PHE A 53 5.69 -10.71 -15.97
C PHE A 53 6.70 -9.73 -15.37
N ASP A 54 7.97 -9.91 -15.70
CA ASP A 54 9.01 -8.91 -15.47
C ASP A 54 9.30 -8.23 -16.81
N VAL A 55 8.95 -6.96 -16.90
CA VAL A 55 9.08 -6.19 -18.15
C VAL A 55 10.46 -5.54 -18.32
N GLY A 56 11.41 -5.85 -17.44
CA GLY A 56 12.70 -5.16 -17.40
C GLY A 56 12.56 -3.74 -16.82
N ILE A 57 13.56 -2.89 -17.03
CA ILE A 57 13.55 -1.48 -16.55
C ILE A 57 12.66 -0.64 -17.48
N ALA A 58 11.35 -0.88 -17.42
CA ALA A 58 10.36 -0.28 -18.30
C ALA A 58 9.02 -0.05 -17.57
N GLU A 59 9.02 0.82 -16.57
CA GLU A 59 7.86 1.09 -15.71
C GLU A 59 6.66 1.61 -16.53
N GLN A 60 6.90 2.42 -17.56
CA GLN A 60 5.87 2.89 -18.48
C GLN A 60 5.18 1.72 -19.19
N HIS A 61 5.97 0.77 -19.70
CA HIS A 61 5.43 -0.44 -20.32
C HIS A 61 4.64 -1.29 -19.32
N ALA A 62 5.14 -1.44 -18.10
CA ALA A 62 4.45 -2.18 -17.05
C ALA A 62 3.02 -1.67 -16.84
N VAL A 63 2.84 -0.34 -16.77
CA VAL A 63 1.53 0.28 -16.52
C VAL A 63 0.61 0.17 -17.74
N THR A 64 1.10 0.45 -18.95
CA THR A 64 0.30 0.29 -20.17
C THR A 64 -0.11 -1.17 -20.41
N PHE A 65 0.80 -2.11 -20.15
CA PHE A 65 0.52 -3.55 -20.22
C PHE A 65 -0.55 -3.96 -19.20
N ALA A 66 -0.43 -3.48 -17.96
CA ALA A 66 -1.45 -3.70 -16.93
C ALA A 66 -2.82 -3.14 -17.35
N ALA A 67 -2.86 -1.94 -17.94
CA ALA A 67 -4.09 -1.37 -18.46
C ALA A 67 -4.74 -2.28 -19.51
N GLY A 68 -3.94 -2.81 -20.45
CA GLY A 68 -4.42 -3.77 -21.45
C GLY A 68 -5.00 -5.03 -20.83
N LEU A 69 -4.35 -5.61 -19.82
CA LEU A 69 -4.84 -6.79 -19.10
C LEU A 69 -6.17 -6.49 -18.36
N ALA A 70 -6.26 -5.34 -17.73
CA ALA A 70 -7.46 -4.92 -17.02
C ALA A 70 -8.69 -4.79 -17.95
N THR A 71 -8.50 -4.37 -19.21
CA THR A 71 -9.60 -4.32 -20.20
C THR A 71 -10.18 -5.70 -20.51
N GLN A 72 -9.45 -6.78 -20.23
CA GLN A 72 -9.88 -8.16 -20.42
C GLN A 72 -10.42 -8.81 -19.14
N GLY A 73 -10.66 -8.02 -18.09
CA GLY A 73 -11.19 -8.50 -16.81
C GLY A 73 -10.17 -9.16 -15.91
N LEU A 74 -8.87 -9.05 -16.22
CA LEU A 74 -7.79 -9.48 -15.34
C LEU A 74 -7.54 -8.44 -14.24
N LYS A 75 -6.88 -8.86 -13.17
CA LYS A 75 -6.51 -8.03 -12.02
C LYS A 75 -4.99 -7.86 -11.95
N PRO A 76 -4.42 -6.96 -12.75
CA PRO A 76 -2.98 -6.75 -12.78
C PRO A 76 -2.50 -6.00 -11.53
N VAL A 77 -1.43 -6.49 -10.92
CA VAL A 77 -0.76 -5.91 -9.77
C VAL A 77 0.65 -5.48 -10.19
N CYS A 78 0.86 -4.18 -10.31
CA CYS A 78 2.15 -3.56 -10.60
C CYS A 78 2.92 -3.38 -9.28
N ALA A 79 3.88 -4.27 -8.99
CA ALA A 79 4.77 -4.18 -7.84
C ALA A 79 6.05 -3.45 -8.25
N ILE A 80 6.12 -2.16 -7.94
CA ILE A 80 7.18 -1.24 -8.37
C ILE A 80 7.56 -0.35 -7.18
N TYR A 81 8.85 -0.02 -7.04
CA TYR A 81 9.28 0.93 -6.02
C TYR A 81 8.63 2.29 -6.22
N SER A 82 8.21 2.91 -5.12
CA SER A 82 7.54 4.22 -5.12
C SER A 82 8.25 5.25 -6.00
N THR A 83 9.57 5.39 -5.84
CA THR A 83 10.35 6.36 -6.63
C THR A 83 10.41 6.01 -8.12
N PHE A 84 10.43 4.74 -8.50
CA PHE A 84 10.52 4.33 -9.91
C PHE A 84 9.19 4.42 -10.64
N LEU A 85 8.08 4.30 -9.93
CA LEU A 85 6.76 4.47 -10.53
C LEU A 85 6.51 5.89 -11.08
N GLN A 86 7.29 6.88 -10.65
CA GLN A 86 7.26 8.25 -11.21
C GLN A 86 7.46 8.25 -12.73
N ARG A 87 8.26 7.32 -13.28
CA ARG A 87 8.48 7.21 -14.73
C ARG A 87 7.23 6.87 -15.52
N ALA A 88 6.22 6.28 -14.88
CA ALA A 88 4.96 5.90 -15.51
C ALA A 88 3.80 6.85 -15.15
N TYR A 89 4.09 8.06 -14.71
CA TYR A 89 3.07 9.03 -14.27
C TYR A 89 2.00 9.30 -15.33
N ASP A 90 2.43 9.54 -16.56
CA ASP A 90 1.53 9.75 -17.70
C ASP A 90 0.66 8.52 -17.98
N GLN A 91 1.24 7.31 -17.98
CA GLN A 91 0.52 6.07 -18.22
C GLN A 91 -0.51 5.77 -17.13
N ILE A 92 -0.19 6.09 -15.87
CA ILE A 92 -1.16 5.96 -14.77
C ILE A 92 -2.37 6.86 -15.01
N ILE A 93 -2.16 8.10 -15.49
CA ILE A 93 -3.25 9.03 -15.80
C ILE A 93 -4.02 8.58 -17.03
N HIS A 94 -3.31 8.51 -18.17
CA HIS A 94 -3.91 8.36 -19.48
C HIS A 94 -4.44 6.94 -19.74
N ASP A 95 -3.61 5.93 -19.46
CA ASP A 95 -3.95 4.55 -19.83
C ASP A 95 -4.83 3.87 -18.77
N VAL A 96 -4.78 4.32 -17.52
CA VAL A 96 -5.46 3.66 -16.40
C VAL A 96 -6.57 4.53 -15.80
N ALA A 97 -6.22 5.69 -15.24
CA ALA A 97 -7.12 6.43 -14.35
C ALA A 97 -8.30 7.09 -15.09
N ILE A 98 -8.06 7.69 -16.26
CA ILE A 98 -9.12 8.30 -17.09
C ILE A 98 -10.14 7.23 -17.51
N GLN A 99 -9.67 6.01 -17.79
CA GLN A 99 -10.52 4.89 -18.19
C GLN A 99 -11.12 4.12 -17.00
N ARG A 100 -10.76 4.48 -15.76
CA ARG A 100 -11.17 3.79 -14.53
C ARG A 100 -10.85 2.30 -14.51
N LEU A 101 -9.73 1.90 -15.11
CA LEU A 101 -9.34 0.50 -15.13
C LEU A 101 -8.85 0.05 -13.74
N PRO A 102 -9.25 -1.14 -13.27
CA PRO A 102 -8.91 -1.64 -11.93
C PRO A 102 -7.49 -2.20 -11.88
N VAL A 103 -6.50 -1.34 -12.13
CA VAL A 103 -5.09 -1.67 -11.97
C VAL A 103 -4.67 -1.43 -10.53
N ILE A 104 -3.95 -2.38 -9.96
CA ILE A 104 -3.45 -2.33 -8.59
C ILE A 104 -1.98 -1.93 -8.60
N PHE A 105 -1.64 -0.90 -7.84
CA PHE A 105 -0.26 -0.42 -7.67
C PHE A 105 0.23 -0.74 -6.25
N ALA A 106 1.18 -1.69 -6.14
CA ALA A 106 1.87 -2.03 -4.90
C ALA A 106 3.20 -1.28 -4.86
N LEU A 107 3.26 -0.20 -4.08
CA LEU A 107 4.43 0.68 -4.01
C LEU A 107 5.32 0.28 -2.85
N ASP A 108 6.42 -0.38 -3.16
CA ASP A 108 7.46 -0.71 -2.21
C ASP A 108 8.42 0.49 -2.00
N ARG A 109 9.18 0.53 -0.92
CA ARG A 109 10.11 1.62 -0.57
C ARG A 109 9.43 2.99 -0.49
N ALA A 110 8.20 3.04 0.03
CA ALA A 110 7.54 4.30 0.29
C ALA A 110 8.18 5.00 1.51
N GLY A 111 8.41 6.30 1.38
CA GLY A 111 9.15 7.08 2.37
C GLY A 111 10.67 6.93 2.22
N PHE A 112 11.40 7.05 3.33
CA PHE A 112 12.85 6.91 3.33
C PHE A 112 13.26 5.44 3.22
N ALA A 113 14.08 5.11 2.23
CA ALA A 113 14.51 3.73 1.93
C ALA A 113 15.80 3.29 2.66
N GLY A 114 16.38 4.15 3.50
CA GLY A 114 17.58 3.83 4.29
C GLY A 114 18.80 3.48 3.42
N ASP A 115 19.32 2.28 3.60
CA ASP A 115 20.56 1.81 2.95
C ASP A 115 20.52 1.79 1.41
N ASP A 116 19.33 1.75 0.80
CA ASP A 116 19.21 1.82 -0.66
C ASP A 116 19.62 3.21 -1.19
N GLY A 117 19.74 4.21 -0.33
CA GLY A 117 20.25 5.54 -0.63
C GLY A 117 19.20 6.50 -1.20
N ARG A 118 19.66 7.74 -1.41
CA ARG A 118 18.81 8.88 -1.77
C ARG A 118 18.04 8.74 -3.08
N THR A 119 18.53 7.94 -4.02
CA THR A 119 17.87 7.71 -5.31
C THR A 119 16.66 6.76 -5.19
N HIS A 120 16.51 6.10 -4.05
CA HIS A 120 15.45 5.12 -3.79
C HIS A 120 14.37 5.63 -2.83
N HIS A 121 14.50 6.85 -2.29
CA HIS A 121 13.47 7.42 -1.41
C HIS A 121 12.16 7.67 -2.14
N GLY A 122 11.09 7.07 -1.65
CA GLY A 122 9.73 7.17 -2.20
C GLY A 122 8.91 8.25 -1.48
N VAL A 123 9.30 9.52 -1.61
CA VAL A 123 8.69 10.63 -0.85
C VAL A 123 7.67 11.45 -1.65
N PHE A 124 7.51 11.17 -2.95
CA PHE A 124 6.64 11.94 -3.84
C PHE A 124 5.34 11.22 -4.23
N ASP A 125 5.21 9.93 -3.93
CA ASP A 125 4.08 9.09 -4.36
C ASP A 125 2.73 9.62 -3.88
N LEU A 126 2.63 10.04 -2.62
CA LEU A 126 1.38 10.61 -2.11
C LEU A 126 0.99 11.89 -2.87
N SER A 127 1.94 12.74 -3.21
CA SER A 127 1.68 13.98 -3.93
C SER A 127 1.24 13.72 -5.36
N TYR A 128 2.00 12.94 -6.14
CA TYR A 128 1.67 12.76 -7.55
C TYR A 128 0.47 11.84 -7.77
N LEU A 129 0.23 10.83 -6.92
CA LEU A 129 -0.95 9.98 -7.02
C LEU A 129 -2.22 10.70 -6.57
N ASN A 130 -2.12 11.60 -5.59
CA ASN A 130 -3.30 12.34 -5.11
C ASN A 130 -3.90 13.26 -6.18
N CYS A 131 -3.07 13.77 -7.11
CA CYS A 131 -3.54 14.58 -8.23
C CYS A 131 -4.34 13.77 -9.27
N ILE A 132 -4.16 12.44 -9.32
CA ILE A 132 -4.75 11.58 -10.36
C ILE A 132 -6.23 11.33 -10.06
N PRO A 133 -7.14 11.56 -11.02
CA PRO A 133 -8.57 11.29 -10.82
C PRO A 133 -8.82 9.78 -10.65
N ASN A 134 -9.91 9.44 -9.95
CA ASN A 134 -10.35 8.06 -9.74
C ASN A 134 -9.37 7.14 -8.99
N MET A 135 -8.23 7.65 -8.54
CA MET A 135 -7.22 6.90 -7.78
C MET A 135 -7.66 6.73 -6.32
N THR A 136 -7.61 5.50 -5.82
CA THR A 136 -7.69 5.21 -4.39
C THR A 136 -6.28 4.99 -3.84
N ILE A 137 -5.94 5.58 -2.67
CA ILE A 137 -4.59 5.52 -2.10
C ILE A 137 -4.66 5.09 -0.64
N MET A 138 -3.92 4.04 -0.29
CA MET A 138 -3.85 3.46 1.06
C MET A 138 -2.41 3.41 1.59
N ALA A 139 -2.27 3.47 2.92
CA ALA A 139 -1.00 3.26 3.60
C ALA A 139 -1.22 2.49 4.92
N PRO A 140 -0.67 1.27 5.08
CA PRO A 140 -0.90 0.44 6.25
C PRO A 140 -0.08 0.93 7.45
N LYS A 141 -0.66 0.86 8.66
CA LYS A 141 0.05 1.15 9.91
C LYS A 141 1.02 0.03 10.33
N HIS A 142 0.74 -1.21 9.90
CA HIS A 142 1.55 -2.40 10.21
C HIS A 142 1.32 -3.51 9.15
N GLU A 143 2.08 -4.60 9.26
CA GLU A 143 2.09 -5.69 8.30
C GLU A 143 0.75 -6.45 8.18
N ALA A 144 -0.02 -6.58 9.26
CA ALA A 144 -1.35 -7.21 9.18
C ALA A 144 -2.35 -6.32 8.43
N GLU A 145 -2.31 -5.00 8.61
CA GLU A 145 -3.15 -4.08 7.82
C GLU A 145 -2.72 -4.04 6.34
N LEU A 146 -1.43 -4.28 6.04
CA LEU A 146 -0.99 -4.45 4.65
C LEU A 146 -1.69 -5.64 3.98
N ARG A 147 -1.82 -6.78 4.67
CA ARG A 147 -2.57 -7.94 4.15
C ARG A 147 -4.03 -7.58 3.83
N ASP A 148 -4.68 -6.84 4.73
CA ASP A 148 -6.05 -6.35 4.53
C ASP A 148 -6.13 -5.39 3.32
N MET A 149 -5.13 -4.54 3.12
CA MET A 149 -5.05 -3.63 1.96
C MET A 149 -4.81 -4.37 0.64
N VAL A 150 -4.01 -5.43 0.63
CA VAL A 150 -3.84 -6.30 -0.56
C VAL A 150 -5.18 -6.92 -0.94
N ARG A 151 -5.92 -7.48 0.01
CA ARG A 151 -7.26 -8.01 -0.22
C ARG A 151 -8.23 -6.94 -0.71
N THR A 152 -8.25 -5.79 -0.05
CA THR A 152 -9.10 -4.65 -0.43
C THR A 152 -8.82 -4.22 -1.87
N ALA A 153 -7.54 -4.16 -2.27
CA ALA A 153 -7.15 -3.78 -3.62
C ALA A 153 -7.59 -4.82 -4.66
N VAL A 154 -7.46 -6.11 -4.36
CA VAL A 154 -7.89 -7.21 -5.26
C VAL A 154 -9.41 -7.22 -5.44
N GLU A 155 -10.18 -6.87 -4.42
CA GLU A 155 -11.64 -6.81 -4.47
C GLU A 155 -12.19 -5.47 -5.01
N HIS A 156 -11.34 -4.45 -5.17
CA HIS A 156 -11.75 -3.13 -5.64
C HIS A 156 -11.96 -3.10 -7.17
N GLU A 157 -13.13 -2.64 -7.61
CA GLU A 157 -13.50 -2.54 -9.03
C GLU A 157 -13.80 -1.09 -9.47
N GLY A 158 -13.66 -0.13 -8.56
CA GLY A 158 -14.03 1.28 -8.80
C GLY A 158 -13.05 2.10 -9.62
N GLY A 159 -11.93 1.53 -10.04
CA GLY A 159 -10.83 2.19 -10.75
C GLY A 159 -9.46 1.80 -10.19
N PRO A 160 -8.41 2.56 -10.46
CA PRO A 160 -7.08 2.26 -9.96
C PRO A 160 -6.99 2.42 -8.43
N ILE A 161 -6.23 1.51 -7.83
CA ILE A 161 -5.99 1.53 -6.38
C ILE A 161 -4.51 1.32 -6.09
N ALA A 162 -3.96 2.10 -5.18
CA ALA A 162 -2.58 2.03 -4.75
C ALA A 162 -2.51 1.78 -3.24
N PHE A 163 -1.57 0.94 -2.82
CA PHE A 163 -1.14 0.86 -1.44
C PHE A 163 0.38 0.95 -1.37
N ARG A 164 0.86 1.68 -0.37
CA ARG A 164 2.27 2.01 -0.22
C ARG A 164 2.79 1.56 1.14
N TYR A 165 3.95 0.93 1.16
CA TYR A 165 4.57 0.42 2.38
C TYR A 165 6.08 0.65 2.40
N PRO A 166 6.69 0.77 3.61
CA PRO A 166 8.11 1.07 3.74
C PRO A 166 9.00 -0.13 3.41
N ARG A 167 10.27 0.13 3.13
CA ARG A 167 11.33 -0.86 3.19
C ARG A 167 11.58 -1.28 4.65
N GLY A 168 11.68 -2.56 4.92
CA GLY A 168 12.05 -3.08 6.23
C GLY A 168 11.08 -4.08 6.81
N ALA A 169 11.33 -4.43 8.05
CA ALA A 169 10.49 -5.34 8.81
C ALA A 169 9.25 -4.62 9.36
N GLY A 170 8.17 -5.38 9.55
CA GLY A 170 7.03 -4.97 10.34
C GLY A 170 7.38 -4.82 11.81
N ILE A 171 6.36 -4.64 12.63
CA ILE A 171 6.50 -4.47 14.09
C ILE A 171 6.23 -5.76 14.87
N GLY A 172 5.95 -6.87 14.18
CA GLY A 172 5.73 -8.18 14.79
C GLY A 172 4.28 -8.47 15.17
N ILE A 173 3.32 -7.91 14.42
CA ILE A 173 1.90 -8.23 14.60
C ILE A 173 1.62 -9.66 14.12
N ASP A 174 0.77 -10.38 14.86
CA ASP A 174 0.30 -11.70 14.46
C ASP A 174 -0.44 -11.65 13.11
N LEU A 175 -0.02 -12.47 12.17
CA LEU A 175 -0.59 -12.61 10.83
C LEU A 175 -1.55 -13.80 10.70
N GLY A 176 -1.87 -14.49 11.78
CA GLY A 176 -2.74 -15.69 11.76
C GLY A 176 -4.22 -15.39 11.50
N ALA A 177 -4.65 -14.14 11.67
CA ALA A 177 -6.03 -13.76 11.37
C ALA A 177 -6.30 -13.74 9.86
N PRO A 178 -7.52 -14.13 9.41
CA PRO A 178 -7.92 -13.97 8.01
C PRO A 178 -7.85 -12.51 7.55
N MET A 179 -7.46 -12.29 6.30
CA MET A 179 -7.50 -10.96 5.68
C MET A 179 -8.93 -10.43 5.62
N LYS A 180 -9.09 -9.12 5.84
CA LYS A 180 -10.35 -8.40 5.78
C LYS A 180 -10.34 -7.40 4.63
N THR A 181 -11.53 -7.12 4.08
CA THR A 181 -11.72 -5.98 3.17
C THR A 181 -11.96 -4.74 4.01
N LEU A 182 -11.19 -3.70 3.77
CA LEU A 182 -11.34 -2.41 4.44
C LEU A 182 -12.39 -1.57 3.72
N PRO A 183 -13.32 -0.91 4.45
CA PRO A 183 -14.26 0.00 3.82
C PRO A 183 -13.51 1.23 3.29
N ILE A 184 -13.64 1.47 1.97
CA ILE A 184 -12.93 2.54 1.27
C ILE A 184 -13.23 3.91 1.89
N GLY A 185 -12.18 4.68 2.15
CA GLY A 185 -12.29 6.04 2.71
C GLY A 185 -12.68 6.07 4.19
N ARG A 186 -12.52 4.96 4.93
CA ARG A 186 -12.78 4.93 6.37
C ARG A 186 -11.49 4.84 7.17
N SER A 187 -11.35 5.80 8.07
CA SER A 187 -10.28 5.85 9.06
C SER A 187 -10.60 4.99 10.29
N GLU A 188 -9.63 4.86 11.20
CA GLU A 188 -9.76 4.12 12.45
C GLU A 188 -9.28 5.01 13.61
N VAL A 189 -10.17 5.32 14.56
CA VAL A 189 -9.80 6.01 15.79
C VAL A 189 -9.11 5.02 16.72
N LEU A 190 -7.84 5.26 17.04
CA LEU A 190 -7.02 4.41 17.89
C LEU A 190 -6.98 4.90 19.34
N ARG A 191 -7.20 6.18 19.55
CA ARG A 191 -7.24 6.85 20.84
C ARG A 191 -8.18 8.04 20.77
N GLU A 192 -8.99 8.21 21.80
CA GLU A 192 -9.84 9.38 21.95
C GLU A 192 -9.19 10.42 22.87
N GLY A 193 -9.36 11.69 22.55
CA GLY A 193 -8.93 12.86 23.31
C GLY A 193 -9.64 14.11 22.82
N GLY A 194 -9.70 15.17 23.62
CA GLY A 194 -10.54 16.35 23.33
C GLY A 194 -9.76 17.62 22.96
N ASP A 195 -8.43 17.62 23.08
CA ASP A 195 -7.67 18.87 22.92
C ASP A 195 -7.04 19.04 21.54
N VAL A 196 -6.64 17.93 20.91
CA VAL A 196 -5.98 17.92 19.59
C VAL A 196 -6.26 16.61 18.86
N ALA A 197 -6.40 16.62 17.54
CA ALA A 197 -6.50 15.44 16.70
C ALA A 197 -5.21 15.25 15.88
N ILE A 198 -4.65 14.03 15.89
CA ILE A 198 -3.48 13.63 15.11
C ILE A 198 -3.93 12.60 14.07
N LEU A 199 -4.01 13.02 12.79
CA LEU A 199 -4.29 12.13 11.67
C LEU A 199 -2.97 11.57 11.15
N ALA A 200 -2.69 10.32 11.49
CA ALA A 200 -1.44 9.65 11.13
C ALA A 200 -1.61 8.72 9.94
N VAL A 201 -0.57 8.62 9.11
CA VAL A 201 -0.56 7.85 7.86
C VAL A 201 0.54 6.78 7.91
N GLY A 202 0.16 5.54 7.68
CA GLY A 202 1.08 4.42 7.52
C GLY A 202 1.97 4.22 8.75
N SER A 203 3.27 4.07 8.55
CA SER A 203 4.25 3.84 9.63
C SER A 203 4.33 4.95 10.68
N MET A 204 3.74 6.12 10.42
CA MET A 204 3.70 7.22 11.39
C MET A 204 2.61 7.08 12.46
N VAL A 205 1.76 6.07 12.36
CA VAL A 205 0.67 5.82 13.33
C VAL A 205 1.23 5.51 14.73
N TYR A 206 2.21 4.61 14.83
CA TYR A 206 2.81 4.28 16.12
C TYR A 206 3.62 5.43 16.74
N PRO A 207 4.45 6.18 16.00
CA PRO A 207 5.02 7.43 16.48
C PRO A 207 3.98 8.44 16.97
N ALA A 208 2.82 8.54 16.31
CA ALA A 208 1.74 9.42 16.73
C ALA A 208 1.11 8.97 18.08
N LEU A 209 0.94 7.66 18.28
CA LEU A 209 0.50 7.13 19.57
C LEU A 209 1.51 7.45 20.69
N GLY A 210 2.82 7.29 20.43
CA GLY A 210 3.87 7.69 21.37
C GLY A 210 3.88 9.19 21.66
N ALA A 211 3.63 10.02 20.64
CA ALA A 211 3.49 11.47 20.83
C ALA A 211 2.27 11.82 21.71
N ALA A 212 1.14 11.12 21.53
CA ALA A 212 -0.05 11.29 22.38
C ALA A 212 0.21 10.92 23.83
N ASP A 213 1.07 9.91 24.12
CA ASP A 213 1.48 9.60 25.48
C ASP A 213 2.32 10.74 26.12
N LEU A 214 3.20 11.35 25.33
CA LEU A 214 4.00 12.50 25.80
C LEU A 214 3.12 13.74 26.05
N LEU A 215 2.14 13.99 25.18
CA LEU A 215 1.18 15.07 25.35
C LEU A 215 0.31 14.88 26.60
N MET A 216 -0.14 13.66 26.86
CA MET A 216 -0.93 13.33 28.05
C MET A 216 -0.16 13.64 29.35
N ASN A 217 1.17 13.42 29.38
CA ASN A 217 2.01 13.79 30.51
C ASN A 217 2.08 15.32 30.78
N GLN A 218 1.66 16.11 29.78
CA GLN A 218 1.55 17.58 29.85
C GLN A 218 0.09 18.04 30.04
N GLY A 219 -0.84 17.12 30.26
CA GLY A 219 -2.26 17.42 30.45
C GLY A 219 -3.02 17.67 29.15
N ILE A 220 -2.47 17.31 27.99
CA ILE A 220 -3.09 17.46 26.66
C ILE A 220 -3.59 16.10 26.19
N ALA A 221 -4.91 15.96 26.05
CA ALA A 221 -5.57 14.75 25.58
C ALA A 221 -5.67 14.74 24.03
N ALA A 222 -4.88 13.90 23.37
CA ALA A 222 -4.87 13.81 21.92
C ALA A 222 -5.73 12.65 21.40
N THR A 223 -6.60 12.91 20.42
CA THR A 223 -7.19 11.90 19.55
C THR A 223 -6.14 11.44 18.53
N VAL A 224 -5.95 10.13 18.36
CA VAL A 224 -5.06 9.58 17.32
C VAL A 224 -5.86 8.75 16.34
N VAL A 225 -5.78 9.13 15.08
CA VAL A 225 -6.48 8.50 13.96
C VAL A 225 -5.49 7.85 13.02
N ASN A 226 -5.66 6.57 12.75
CA ASN A 226 -5.06 5.91 11.59
C ASN A 226 -5.87 6.30 10.35
N ALA A 227 -5.36 7.21 9.56
CA ALA A 227 -6.07 7.72 8.38
C ALA A 227 -6.28 6.65 7.31
N ARG A 228 -5.41 5.63 7.21
CA ARG A 228 -5.49 4.50 6.27
C ARG A 228 -5.56 4.89 4.81
N PHE A 229 -6.59 5.69 4.47
CA PHE A 229 -6.85 6.20 3.13
C PHE A 229 -6.42 7.65 3.03
N ILE A 230 -5.51 7.92 2.10
CA ILE A 230 -5.13 9.26 1.73
C ILE A 230 -6.13 9.82 0.70
N LYS A 231 -6.69 8.89 -0.10
CA LYS A 231 -7.72 9.20 -1.09
C LYS A 231 -8.65 8.00 -1.27
N PRO A 232 -9.97 8.16 -1.07
CA PRO A 232 -10.59 9.36 -0.47
C PRO A 232 -10.30 9.47 1.03
N LEU A 233 -10.26 10.67 1.55
CA LEU A 233 -10.19 10.93 2.99
C LEU A 233 -11.54 10.63 3.66
N ASP A 234 -11.50 10.28 4.95
CA ASP A 234 -12.68 10.16 5.80
C ASP A 234 -13.14 11.55 6.29
N THR A 235 -13.76 12.28 5.36
CA THR A 235 -14.20 13.66 5.64
C THR A 235 -15.25 13.74 6.76
N ALA A 236 -16.08 12.70 6.89
CA ALA A 236 -17.08 12.66 7.97
C ALA A 236 -16.42 12.62 9.35
N LEU A 237 -15.36 11.79 9.52
CA LEU A 237 -14.59 11.77 10.77
C LEU A 237 -13.82 13.07 10.97
N ILE A 238 -13.23 13.64 9.91
CA ILE A 238 -12.50 14.91 10.00
C ILE A 238 -13.44 16.04 10.46
N ASP A 239 -14.64 16.13 9.90
CA ASP A 239 -15.64 17.12 10.28
C ASP A 239 -16.12 16.94 11.74
N GLU A 240 -16.17 15.70 12.24
CA GLU A 240 -16.52 15.39 13.63
C GLU A 240 -15.41 15.82 14.63
N LEU A 241 -14.16 15.77 14.19
CA LEU A 241 -12.98 16.08 15.02
C LEU A 241 -12.59 17.56 15.00
N ALA A 242 -13.18 18.37 14.09
CA ALA A 242 -12.84 19.78 13.92
C ALA A 242 -13.70 20.68 14.85
#